data_b2e053518b78f10d91b4f197d66d4be2
#
_entry.id   b2e053518b78f10d91b4f197d66d4be2
#
_cell.length_a   1.000
_cell.length_b   1.000
_cell.length_c   1.000
_cell.angle_alpha   90.00
_cell.angle_beta   90.00
_cell.angle_gamma   90.00
#
_symmetry.space_group_name_H-M   'P 1'
#
loop_
_entity.id
_entity.type
_entity.pdbx_description
1 polymer ?
#
loop_
_entity_poly.entity_id
_entity_poly.type
_entity_poly.pdbx_seq_one_letter_code
_entity_poly.pdbx_strand_id
1 'polypeptide(L)'
;GWYPLGRTIGGTIYPGLMLSAAILHWFMNFFFLTVNIRNVCVFLAPIFSGLAAIASFLLTTEVTKRSGTGLLAAAFTAIVPSYISRSVGGSYDNEGVAIFALIFTFYLWVKSVNTGSLMWACLCALSYYYMVAAWGGYVFIINVIPIYTLVLMAGGRFSSKLYIAYSCFYTLGSLMAMTVPFVGFNVVNQAECAGSHGVFVAVQAYAFMQMLDRLAGRAALKKLMVGTVAVVVAAVAAYLLNAQLKGSIQWSGRSLTLLDPTYASKFIPIIASVSEH
;
A
#
# COMPACT_ATOMS: atom_id res chain seq x y z
N GLY A 1 -29.29 -0.67 2.45
CA GLY A 1 -29.13 -1.81 3.35
C GLY A 1 -29.61 -3.11 2.74
N TRP A 2 -29.11 -4.22 3.22
CA TRP A 2 -29.55 -5.56 2.78
C TRP A 2 -30.87 -5.87 3.46
N TYR A 3 -31.95 -5.74 2.74
CA TYR A 3 -33.26 -6.12 3.25
C TYR A 3 -33.45 -7.65 3.22
N PRO A 4 -34.00 -8.31 4.27
CA PRO A 4 -34.53 -7.73 5.51
C PRO A 4 -33.50 -7.56 6.65
N LEU A 5 -32.27 -8.13 6.54
CA LEU A 5 -31.30 -8.22 7.63
C LEU A 5 -30.62 -6.89 7.98
N GLY A 6 -30.50 -5.98 7.02
CA GLY A 6 -29.77 -4.73 7.18
C GLY A 6 -28.26 -4.91 7.42
N ARG A 7 -27.43 -4.04 6.85
CA ARG A 7 -25.98 -4.01 7.10
C ARG A 7 -25.52 -2.56 7.31
N THR A 8 -24.76 -2.33 8.36
CA THR A 8 -24.13 -1.02 8.59
C THR A 8 -23.00 -0.85 7.58
N ILE A 9 -23.18 0.03 6.58
CA ILE A 9 -22.21 0.21 5.48
C ILE A 9 -20.96 0.95 5.97
N GLY A 10 -21.11 1.99 6.81
CA GLY A 10 -20.00 2.87 7.18
C GLY A 10 -18.80 2.22 7.88
N GLY A 11 -19.00 1.11 8.59
CA GLY A 11 -17.93 0.41 9.30
C GLY A 11 -17.55 -0.96 8.73
N THR A 12 -18.15 -1.38 7.60
CA THR A 12 -17.98 -2.74 7.05
C THR A 12 -17.51 -2.78 5.59
N ILE A 13 -17.40 -1.63 4.94
CA ILE A 13 -17.00 -1.52 3.53
C ILE A 13 -15.90 -0.45 3.40
N TYR A 14 -14.99 -0.66 2.46
CA TYR A 14 -13.98 0.33 2.10
C TYR A 14 -14.65 1.55 1.46
N PRO A 15 -14.47 2.76 1.99
CA PRO A 15 -15.18 3.96 1.51
C PRO A 15 -14.64 4.51 0.19
N GLY A 16 -13.44 4.11 -0.24
CA GLY A 16 -12.72 4.73 -1.36
C GLY A 16 -13.48 4.71 -2.69
N LEU A 17 -14.14 3.60 -3.02
CA LEU A 17 -14.93 3.49 -4.25
C LEU A 17 -16.09 4.48 -4.26
N MET A 18 -16.86 4.53 -3.16
CA MET A 18 -18.02 5.41 -3.03
C MET A 18 -17.62 6.89 -3.02
N LEU A 19 -16.53 7.22 -2.30
CA LEU A 19 -15.99 8.57 -2.25
C LEU A 19 -15.51 9.03 -3.62
N SER A 20 -14.83 8.16 -4.37
CA SER A 20 -14.36 8.46 -5.73
C SER A 20 -15.51 8.77 -6.67
N ALA A 21 -16.60 7.98 -6.61
CA ALA A 21 -17.80 8.24 -7.40
C ALA A 21 -18.47 9.56 -7.00
N ALA A 22 -18.58 9.84 -5.68
CA ALA A 22 -19.20 11.06 -5.17
C ALA A 22 -18.37 12.30 -5.55
N ILE A 23 -17.04 12.25 -5.40
CA ILE A 23 -16.14 13.36 -5.78
C ILE A 23 -16.23 13.64 -7.28
N LEU A 24 -16.19 12.58 -8.11
CA LEU A 24 -16.29 12.74 -9.55
C LEU A 24 -17.66 13.33 -9.97
N HIS A 25 -18.74 12.87 -9.36
CA HIS A 25 -20.08 13.41 -9.59
C HIS A 25 -20.16 14.88 -9.18
N TRP A 26 -19.64 15.24 -7.99
CA TRP A 26 -19.59 16.62 -7.52
C TRP A 26 -18.78 17.51 -8.49
N PHE A 27 -17.63 17.02 -8.93
CA PHE A 27 -16.78 17.73 -9.87
C PHE A 27 -17.47 17.98 -11.22
N MET A 28 -18.15 16.97 -11.78
CA MET A 28 -18.89 17.12 -13.05
C MET A 28 -20.03 18.13 -12.91
N ASN A 29 -20.79 18.08 -11.80
CA ASN A 29 -21.85 19.06 -11.56
C ASN A 29 -21.32 20.47 -11.33
N PHE A 30 -20.13 20.62 -10.73
CA PHE A 30 -19.48 21.93 -10.59
C PHE A 30 -19.20 22.58 -11.95
N PHE A 31 -18.90 21.81 -12.98
CA PHE A 31 -18.72 22.27 -14.36
C PHE A 31 -20.04 22.33 -15.16
N PHE A 32 -21.20 22.36 -14.46
CA PHE A 32 -22.54 22.39 -15.07
C PHE A 32 -22.88 21.19 -15.96
N LEU A 33 -22.13 20.10 -15.85
CA LEU A 33 -22.45 18.84 -16.50
C LEU A 33 -23.47 18.10 -15.61
N THR A 34 -24.75 18.20 -15.94
CA THR A 34 -25.84 17.52 -15.21
C THR A 34 -25.81 16.01 -15.49
N VAL A 35 -24.98 15.28 -14.78
CA VAL A 35 -24.84 13.83 -14.94
C VAL A 35 -25.46 13.12 -13.76
N ASN A 36 -26.23 12.06 -14.01
CA ASN A 36 -26.75 11.22 -12.94
C ASN A 36 -25.62 10.41 -12.31
N ILE A 37 -25.63 10.28 -10.97
CA ILE A 37 -24.63 9.49 -10.21
C ILE A 37 -24.52 8.04 -10.75
N ARG A 38 -25.62 7.45 -11.22
CA ARG A 38 -25.60 6.11 -11.83
C ARG A 38 -24.67 6.04 -13.02
N ASN A 39 -24.70 7.03 -13.89
CA ASN A 39 -23.82 7.08 -15.07
C ASN A 39 -22.34 7.23 -14.65
N VAL A 40 -22.08 8.04 -13.61
CA VAL A 40 -20.73 8.17 -13.04
C VAL A 40 -20.22 6.81 -12.53
N CYS A 41 -21.06 6.05 -11.81
CA CYS A 41 -20.68 4.72 -11.32
C CYS A 41 -20.39 3.73 -12.46
N VAL A 42 -21.16 3.79 -13.57
CA VAL A 42 -20.94 2.94 -14.76
C VAL A 42 -19.59 3.21 -15.42
N PHE A 43 -19.19 4.49 -15.52
CA PHE A 43 -17.95 4.88 -16.19
C PHE A 43 -16.73 4.99 -15.24
N LEU A 44 -16.92 4.77 -13.95
CA LEU A 44 -15.83 4.91 -12.98
C LEU A 44 -14.65 3.97 -13.29
N ALA A 45 -14.93 2.69 -13.49
CA ALA A 45 -13.89 1.69 -13.76
C ALA A 45 -13.12 1.97 -15.08
N PRO A 46 -13.76 2.28 -16.22
CA PRO A 46 -13.06 2.71 -17.43
C PRO A 46 -12.19 3.96 -17.25
N ILE A 47 -12.65 4.96 -16.50
CA ILE A 47 -11.86 6.18 -16.22
C ILE A 47 -10.60 5.82 -15.43
N PHE A 48 -10.75 5.02 -14.36
CA PHE A 48 -9.61 4.60 -13.57
C PHE A 48 -8.67 3.65 -14.31
N SER A 49 -9.16 2.89 -15.28
CA SER A 49 -8.32 2.09 -16.18
C SER A 49 -7.38 2.98 -17.02
N GLY A 50 -7.89 4.06 -17.57
CA GLY A 50 -7.05 5.04 -18.26
C GLY A 50 -6.01 5.66 -17.33
N LEU A 51 -6.39 6.02 -16.11
CA LEU A 51 -5.46 6.53 -15.09
C LEU A 51 -4.40 5.49 -14.70
N ALA A 52 -4.75 4.20 -14.62
CA ALA A 52 -3.80 3.13 -14.34
C ALA A 52 -2.78 2.94 -15.48
N ALA A 53 -3.20 3.08 -16.75
CA ALA A 53 -2.28 3.07 -17.87
C ALA A 53 -1.29 4.26 -17.81
N ILE A 54 -1.78 5.46 -17.45
CA ILE A 54 -0.93 6.64 -17.22
C ILE A 54 0.03 6.40 -16.05
N ALA A 55 -0.44 5.84 -14.94
CA ALA A 55 0.41 5.52 -13.79
C ALA A 55 1.50 4.50 -14.16
N SER A 56 1.20 3.50 -14.98
CA SER A 56 2.17 2.54 -15.51
C SER A 56 3.22 3.20 -16.40
N PHE A 57 2.80 4.15 -17.24
CA PHE A 57 3.71 4.98 -18.03
C PHE A 57 4.69 5.73 -17.12
N LEU A 58 4.16 6.43 -16.11
CA LEU A 58 4.96 7.24 -15.19
C LEU A 58 5.94 6.37 -14.36
N LEU A 59 5.47 5.24 -13.84
CA LEU A 59 6.31 4.31 -13.07
C LEU A 59 7.45 3.77 -13.92
N THR A 60 7.14 3.25 -15.10
CA THR A 60 8.14 2.63 -15.98
C THR A 60 9.13 3.67 -16.50
N THR A 61 8.66 4.87 -16.82
CA THR A 61 9.53 5.97 -17.25
C THR A 61 10.46 6.41 -16.10
N GLU A 62 9.95 6.47 -14.85
CA GLU A 62 10.78 6.84 -13.70
C GLU A 62 11.86 5.79 -13.40
N VAL A 63 11.55 4.50 -13.58
CA VAL A 63 12.51 3.40 -13.36
C VAL A 63 13.55 3.31 -14.48
N THR A 64 13.10 3.35 -15.75
CA THR A 64 13.97 3.11 -16.91
C THR A 64 14.63 4.38 -17.48
N LYS A 65 14.09 5.55 -17.10
CA LYS A 65 14.46 6.87 -17.65
C LYS A 65 14.28 6.97 -19.17
N ARG A 66 13.37 6.15 -19.74
CA ARG A 66 13.05 6.11 -21.18
C ARG A 66 11.55 6.19 -21.40
N SER A 67 11.08 7.18 -22.12
CA SER A 67 9.64 7.38 -22.41
C SER A 67 9.07 6.28 -23.33
N GLY A 68 9.86 5.74 -24.24
CA GLY A 68 9.42 4.66 -25.13
C GLY A 68 9.05 3.38 -24.37
N THR A 69 9.84 2.99 -23.36
CA THR A 69 9.49 1.85 -22.49
C THR A 69 8.25 2.13 -21.65
N GLY A 70 8.06 3.37 -21.20
CA GLY A 70 6.85 3.79 -20.52
C GLY A 70 5.60 3.66 -21.37
N LEU A 71 5.64 4.10 -22.63
CA LEU A 71 4.53 3.96 -23.57
C LEU A 71 4.16 2.49 -23.81
N LEU A 72 5.16 1.63 -23.97
CA LEU A 72 4.94 0.20 -24.14
C LEU A 72 4.27 -0.44 -22.92
N ALA A 73 4.73 -0.08 -21.71
CA ALA A 73 4.13 -0.54 -20.46
C ALA A 73 2.67 -0.07 -20.31
N ALA A 74 2.39 1.19 -20.66
CA ALA A 74 1.01 1.71 -20.67
C ALA A 74 0.12 0.96 -21.65
N ALA A 75 0.62 0.67 -22.86
CA ALA A 75 -0.11 -0.11 -23.85
C ALA A 75 -0.44 -1.52 -23.32
N PHE A 76 0.54 -2.22 -22.74
CA PHE A 76 0.29 -3.54 -22.13
C PHE A 76 -0.72 -3.47 -20.98
N THR A 77 -0.62 -2.48 -20.10
CA THR A 77 -1.60 -2.30 -19.02
C THR A 77 -3.01 -2.06 -19.56
N ALA A 78 -3.14 -1.31 -20.65
CA ALA A 78 -4.44 -0.99 -21.23
C ALA A 78 -5.10 -2.19 -21.95
N ILE A 79 -4.32 -3.13 -22.52
CA ILE A 79 -4.84 -4.23 -23.33
C ILE A 79 -4.84 -5.59 -22.63
N VAL A 80 -4.26 -5.69 -21.40
CA VAL A 80 -4.22 -6.98 -20.71
C VAL A 80 -5.62 -7.47 -20.33
N PRO A 81 -6.02 -8.69 -20.76
CA PRO A 81 -7.39 -9.17 -20.58
C PRO A 81 -7.85 -9.23 -19.13
N SER A 82 -6.96 -9.59 -18.21
CA SER A 82 -7.26 -9.68 -16.77
C SER A 82 -7.69 -8.33 -16.19
N TYR A 83 -7.12 -7.22 -16.66
CA TYR A 83 -7.52 -5.90 -16.21
C TYR A 83 -8.75 -5.36 -16.96
N ILE A 84 -8.87 -5.67 -18.25
CA ILE A 84 -10.05 -5.31 -19.01
C ILE A 84 -11.30 -5.92 -18.37
N SER A 85 -11.27 -7.19 -17.96
CA SER A 85 -12.40 -7.85 -17.32
C SER A 85 -12.88 -7.17 -16.02
N ARG A 86 -11.98 -6.49 -15.30
CA ARG A 86 -12.28 -5.74 -14.08
C ARG A 86 -12.59 -4.25 -14.30
N SER A 87 -12.35 -3.75 -15.51
CA SER A 87 -12.53 -2.33 -15.87
C SER A 87 -13.60 -2.07 -16.93
N VAL A 88 -14.46 -3.04 -17.18
CA VAL A 88 -15.61 -2.90 -18.09
C VAL A 88 -16.61 -1.88 -17.56
N GLY A 89 -17.23 -1.13 -18.46
CA GLY A 89 -18.32 -0.21 -18.12
C GLY A 89 -19.46 -0.95 -17.39
N GLY A 90 -19.80 -0.46 -16.19
CA GLY A 90 -20.77 -1.11 -15.30
C GLY A 90 -20.15 -2.01 -14.22
N SER A 91 -18.87 -2.33 -14.30
CA SER A 91 -18.15 -3.01 -13.23
C SER A 91 -17.85 -2.01 -12.09
N TYR A 92 -18.75 -1.90 -11.13
CA TYR A 92 -18.60 -1.03 -9.98
C TYR A 92 -17.97 -1.81 -8.81
N ASP A 93 -16.65 -2.04 -8.91
CA ASP A 93 -15.89 -2.81 -7.92
C ASP A 93 -14.66 -2.04 -7.44
N ASN A 94 -14.26 -2.32 -6.19
CA ASN A 94 -13.10 -1.73 -5.53
C ASN A 94 -11.80 -1.90 -6.31
N GLU A 95 -11.64 -3.02 -7.00
CA GLU A 95 -10.44 -3.36 -7.75
C GLU A 95 -10.17 -2.38 -8.90
N GLY A 96 -11.22 -1.89 -9.59
CA GLY A 96 -11.08 -0.93 -10.67
C GLY A 96 -10.35 0.35 -10.25
N VAL A 97 -10.61 0.82 -9.02
CA VAL A 97 -9.97 2.02 -8.45
C VAL A 97 -8.63 1.67 -7.80
N ALA A 98 -8.56 0.52 -7.14
CA ALA A 98 -7.42 0.11 -6.35
C ALA A 98 -6.16 -0.16 -7.19
N ILE A 99 -6.29 -0.73 -8.39
CA ILE A 99 -5.16 -1.01 -9.28
C ILE A 99 -4.44 0.28 -9.68
N PHE A 100 -5.18 1.34 -9.99
CA PHE A 100 -4.59 2.66 -10.21
C PHE A 100 -3.82 3.13 -8.97
N ALA A 101 -4.46 3.10 -7.78
CA ALA A 101 -3.83 3.55 -6.55
C ALA A 101 -2.56 2.77 -6.20
N LEU A 102 -2.56 1.45 -6.45
CA LEU A 102 -1.42 0.57 -6.27
C LEU A 102 -0.21 1.01 -7.11
N ILE A 103 -0.41 1.12 -8.43
CA ILE A 103 0.66 1.47 -9.38
C ILE A 103 1.16 2.89 -9.12
N PHE A 104 0.23 3.81 -8.85
CA PHE A 104 0.56 5.21 -8.58
C PHE A 104 1.35 5.39 -7.28
N THR A 105 1.04 4.61 -6.24
CA THR A 105 1.81 4.61 -4.99
C THR A 105 3.26 4.14 -5.23
N PHE A 106 3.47 3.09 -6.02
CA PHE A 106 4.82 2.66 -6.37
C PHE A 106 5.57 3.68 -7.23
N TYR A 107 4.90 4.37 -8.14
CA TYR A 107 5.50 5.48 -8.88
C TYR A 107 6.00 6.58 -7.94
N LEU A 108 5.13 7.04 -7.03
CA LEU A 108 5.48 8.08 -6.07
C LEU A 108 6.58 7.64 -5.11
N TRP A 109 6.58 6.36 -4.71
CA TRP A 109 7.65 5.78 -3.90
C TRP A 109 9.00 5.84 -4.62
N VAL A 110 9.10 5.32 -5.83
CA VAL A 110 10.34 5.35 -6.62
C VAL A 110 10.82 6.80 -6.82
N LYS A 111 9.90 7.70 -7.12
CA LYS A 111 10.22 9.12 -7.30
C LYS A 111 10.70 9.79 -6.02
N SER A 112 10.10 9.47 -4.87
CA SER A 112 10.54 10.01 -3.56
C SER A 112 11.94 9.52 -3.20
N VAL A 113 12.27 8.25 -3.45
CA VAL A 113 13.61 7.69 -3.22
C VAL A 113 14.64 8.31 -4.17
N ASN A 114 14.30 8.52 -5.44
CA ASN A 114 15.21 9.11 -6.42
C ASN A 114 15.51 10.58 -6.11
N THR A 115 14.49 11.36 -5.78
CA THR A 115 14.62 12.79 -5.54
C THR A 115 15.06 13.12 -4.10
N GLY A 116 14.62 12.35 -3.11
CA GLY A 116 14.79 12.63 -1.69
C GLY A 116 13.90 13.79 -1.20
N SER A 117 12.88 14.17 -1.96
CA SER A 117 11.96 15.26 -1.63
C SER A 117 10.87 14.79 -0.67
N LEU A 118 10.69 15.56 0.40
CA LEU A 118 9.61 15.33 1.38
C LEU A 118 8.22 15.42 0.74
N MET A 119 8.04 16.32 -0.22
CA MET A 119 6.76 16.48 -0.93
C MET A 119 6.35 15.18 -1.65
N TRP A 120 7.27 14.54 -2.36
CA TRP A 120 6.98 13.27 -3.04
C TRP A 120 6.70 12.13 -2.05
N ALA A 121 7.38 12.15 -0.90
CA ALA A 121 7.12 11.18 0.16
C ALA A 121 5.73 11.38 0.81
N CYS A 122 5.31 12.62 1.03
CA CYS A 122 3.95 12.94 1.50
C CYS A 122 2.88 12.51 0.47
N LEU A 123 3.11 12.80 -0.81
CA LEU A 123 2.18 12.36 -1.87
C LEU A 123 2.10 10.82 -1.96
N CYS A 124 3.22 10.12 -1.73
CA CYS A 124 3.24 8.66 -1.63
C CYS A 124 2.37 8.16 -0.46
N ALA A 125 2.47 8.79 0.71
CA ALA A 125 1.64 8.47 1.86
C ALA A 125 0.14 8.74 1.60
N LEU A 126 -0.20 9.84 0.90
CA LEU A 126 -1.56 10.16 0.49
C LEU A 126 -2.12 9.12 -0.50
N SER A 127 -1.32 8.72 -1.49
CA SER A 127 -1.72 7.68 -2.45
C SER A 127 -1.91 6.32 -1.77
N TYR A 128 -1.03 5.99 -0.81
CA TYR A 128 -1.20 4.81 0.03
C TYR A 128 -2.48 4.88 0.87
N TYR A 129 -2.77 6.02 1.49
CA TYR A 129 -4.03 6.24 2.22
C TYR A 129 -5.26 6.02 1.34
N TYR A 130 -5.23 6.53 0.11
CA TYR A 130 -6.30 6.29 -0.86
C TYR A 130 -6.46 4.80 -1.18
N MET A 131 -5.35 4.07 -1.34
CA MET A 131 -5.37 2.62 -1.51
C MET A 131 -5.98 1.89 -0.30
N VAL A 132 -5.63 2.29 0.93
CA VAL A 132 -6.20 1.75 2.18
C VAL A 132 -7.71 1.97 2.23
N ALA A 133 -8.17 3.16 1.79
CA ALA A 133 -9.59 3.47 1.72
C ALA A 133 -10.33 2.70 0.61
N ALA A 134 -9.63 2.29 -0.44
CA ALA A 134 -10.24 1.63 -1.60
C ALA A 134 -10.32 0.11 -1.46
N TRP A 135 -9.25 -0.55 -0.98
CA TRP A 135 -9.18 -2.02 -1.03
C TRP A 135 -8.20 -2.61 -0.02
N GLY A 136 -8.51 -3.81 0.47
CA GLY A 136 -7.64 -4.56 1.38
C GLY A 136 -6.26 -4.96 0.83
N GLY A 137 -6.02 -4.78 -0.45
CA GLY A 137 -4.71 -4.98 -1.08
C GLY A 137 -3.61 -4.01 -0.65
N TYR A 138 -3.93 -2.99 0.19
CA TYR A 138 -2.93 -2.11 0.81
C TYR A 138 -1.86 -2.87 1.58
N VAL A 139 -2.19 -4.06 2.09
CA VAL A 139 -1.25 -4.96 2.79
C VAL A 139 -0.07 -5.32 1.90
N PHE A 140 -0.28 -5.46 0.59
CA PHE A 140 0.82 -5.70 -0.35
C PHE A 140 1.82 -4.54 -0.38
N ILE A 141 1.33 -3.30 -0.44
CA ILE A 141 2.20 -2.11 -0.46
C ILE A 141 3.01 -2.00 0.83
N ILE A 142 2.34 -2.15 1.99
CA ILE A 142 2.98 -1.98 3.30
C ILE A 142 4.00 -3.09 3.60
N ASN A 143 4.02 -4.16 2.83
CA ASN A 143 5.03 -5.21 2.92
C ASN A 143 6.14 -5.07 1.87
N VAL A 144 5.82 -4.73 0.63
CA VAL A 144 6.80 -4.62 -0.45
C VAL A 144 7.76 -3.45 -0.25
N ILE A 145 7.27 -2.29 0.17
CA ILE A 145 8.11 -1.10 0.40
C ILE A 145 9.14 -1.34 1.51
N PRO A 146 8.80 -1.90 2.69
CA PRO A 146 9.79 -2.27 3.69
C PRO A 146 10.82 -3.30 3.21
N ILE A 147 10.39 -4.35 2.50
CA ILE A 147 11.31 -5.35 1.94
C ILE A 147 12.31 -4.68 0.99
N TYR A 148 11.84 -3.82 0.10
CA TYR A 148 12.71 -3.03 -0.78
C TYR A 148 13.72 -2.20 0.03
N THR A 149 13.27 -1.55 1.10
CA THR A 149 14.11 -0.74 2.00
C THR A 149 15.18 -1.60 2.68
N LEU A 150 14.81 -2.79 3.18
CA LEU A 150 15.75 -3.74 3.78
C LEU A 150 16.79 -4.23 2.78
N VAL A 151 16.39 -4.54 1.55
CA VAL A 151 17.32 -4.98 0.50
C VAL A 151 18.34 -3.88 0.20
N LEU A 152 17.93 -2.62 0.11
CA LEU A 152 18.84 -1.50 -0.08
C LEU A 152 19.77 -1.28 1.12
N MET A 153 19.26 -1.45 2.34
CA MET A 153 20.08 -1.38 3.56
C MET A 153 21.11 -2.49 3.60
N ALA A 154 20.73 -3.75 3.34
CA ALA A 154 21.62 -4.91 3.30
C ALA A 154 22.69 -4.78 2.19
N GLY A 155 22.32 -4.20 1.05
CA GLY A 155 23.24 -3.90 -0.05
C GLY A 155 24.17 -2.69 0.18
N GLY A 156 24.14 -2.09 1.38
CA GLY A 156 24.97 -0.92 1.72
C GLY A 156 24.58 0.37 0.98
N ARG A 157 23.41 0.40 0.35
CA ARG A 157 22.90 1.55 -0.43
C ARG A 157 21.96 2.45 0.38
N PHE A 158 22.11 2.45 1.70
CA PHE A 158 21.34 3.35 2.55
C PHE A 158 21.74 4.81 2.31
N SER A 159 20.77 5.66 2.05
CA SER A 159 20.97 7.09 1.79
C SER A 159 19.99 7.93 2.62
N SER A 160 20.35 9.19 2.86
CA SER A 160 19.44 10.14 3.52
C SER A 160 18.11 10.29 2.76
N LYS A 161 18.12 10.11 1.43
CA LYS A 161 16.90 10.14 0.61
C LYS A 161 15.96 8.98 0.95
N LEU A 162 16.52 7.76 1.09
CA LEU A 162 15.75 6.57 1.47
C LEU A 162 15.18 6.73 2.89
N TYR A 163 15.99 7.28 3.82
CA TYR A 163 15.55 7.57 5.19
C TYR A 163 14.34 8.50 5.22
N ILE A 164 14.41 9.65 4.52
CA ILE A 164 13.31 10.62 4.45
C ILE A 164 12.07 10.00 3.81
N ALA A 165 12.25 9.31 2.67
CA ALA A 165 11.15 8.70 1.93
C ALA A 165 10.42 7.68 2.80
N TYR A 166 11.14 6.75 3.43
CA TYR A 166 10.55 5.68 4.23
C TYR A 166 9.93 6.19 5.53
N SER A 167 10.63 7.06 6.26
CA SER A 167 10.12 7.59 7.53
C SER A 167 8.84 8.41 7.32
N CYS A 168 8.79 9.24 6.28
CA CYS A 168 7.60 10.01 5.95
C CYS A 168 6.45 9.11 5.49
N PHE A 169 6.71 8.18 4.57
CA PHE A 169 5.72 7.23 4.08
C PHE A 169 5.11 6.42 5.22
N TYR A 170 5.96 5.85 6.08
CA TYR A 170 5.50 4.99 7.16
C TYR A 170 4.70 5.76 8.21
N THR A 171 5.22 6.90 8.70
CA THR A 171 4.55 7.67 9.76
C THR A 171 3.22 8.25 9.29
N LEU A 172 3.21 8.99 8.19
CA LEU A 172 1.99 9.60 7.66
C LEU A 172 1.04 8.54 7.13
N GLY A 173 1.53 7.55 6.39
CA GLY A 173 0.71 6.48 5.82
C GLY A 173 -0.01 5.67 6.90
N SER A 174 0.70 5.28 7.98
CA SER A 174 0.10 4.53 9.08
C SER A 174 -0.90 5.36 9.88
N LEU A 175 -0.57 6.61 10.21
CA LEU A 175 -1.49 7.51 10.92
C LEU A 175 -2.77 7.76 10.13
N MET A 176 -2.65 8.02 8.84
CA MET A 176 -3.79 8.25 7.98
C MET A 176 -4.60 6.96 7.78
N ALA A 177 -3.96 5.80 7.64
CA ALA A 177 -4.64 4.52 7.51
C ALA A 177 -5.52 4.19 8.72
N MET A 178 -5.11 4.58 9.94
CA MET A 178 -5.91 4.42 11.15
C MET A 178 -7.22 5.24 11.13
N THR A 179 -7.31 6.29 10.33
CA THR A 179 -8.52 7.11 10.21
C THR A 179 -9.61 6.46 9.36
N VAL A 180 -9.27 5.42 8.59
CA VAL A 180 -10.25 4.67 7.79
C VAL A 180 -11.09 3.78 8.72
N PRO A 181 -12.42 3.96 8.84
CA PRO A 181 -13.24 3.29 9.86
C PRO A 181 -13.17 1.76 9.81
N PHE A 182 -13.08 1.19 8.61
CA PHE A 182 -13.00 -0.27 8.43
C PHE A 182 -11.64 -0.86 8.81
N VAL A 183 -10.58 -0.09 8.70
CA VAL A 183 -9.20 -0.53 8.97
C VAL A 183 -8.80 -0.20 10.40
N GLY A 184 -8.97 1.05 10.84
CA GLY A 184 -8.72 1.49 12.20
C GLY A 184 -7.36 1.03 12.74
N PHE A 185 -7.33 0.55 13.97
CA PHE A 185 -6.12 0.05 14.62
C PHE A 185 -5.60 -1.30 14.08
N ASN A 186 -6.30 -1.92 13.11
CA ASN A 186 -5.81 -3.15 12.49
C ASN A 186 -4.45 -2.96 11.82
N VAL A 187 -4.13 -1.75 11.35
CA VAL A 187 -2.79 -1.42 10.80
C VAL A 187 -1.66 -1.75 11.79
N VAL A 188 -1.92 -1.62 13.09
CA VAL A 188 -0.93 -1.90 14.14
C VAL A 188 -1.02 -3.34 14.63
N ASN A 189 -2.24 -3.87 14.76
CA ASN A 189 -2.50 -5.16 15.41
C ASN A 189 -2.37 -6.35 14.46
N GLN A 190 -2.47 -6.14 13.14
CA GLN A 190 -2.35 -7.24 12.17
C GLN A 190 -0.90 -7.70 12.06
N ALA A 191 -0.70 -9.03 12.13
CA ALA A 191 0.60 -9.66 11.91
C ALA A 191 1.25 -9.27 10.57
N GLU A 192 0.41 -9.05 9.57
CA GLU A 192 0.80 -8.69 8.20
C GLU A 192 1.49 -7.33 8.11
N CYS A 193 1.16 -6.40 9.03
CA CYS A 193 1.80 -5.09 9.10
C CYS A 193 3.03 -5.05 10.02
N ALA A 194 3.25 -6.10 10.84
CA ALA A 194 4.33 -6.14 11.82
C ALA A 194 5.73 -5.99 11.18
N GLY A 195 5.91 -6.52 9.96
CA GLY A 195 7.16 -6.38 9.21
C GLY A 195 7.52 -4.91 8.94
N SER A 196 6.55 -4.09 8.60
CA SER A 196 6.77 -2.66 8.34
C SER A 196 7.19 -1.90 9.61
N HIS A 197 6.64 -2.27 10.77
CA HIS A 197 7.01 -1.69 12.08
C HIS A 197 8.46 -2.02 12.43
N GLY A 198 8.86 -3.29 12.25
CA GLY A 198 10.23 -3.74 12.48
C GLY A 198 11.25 -3.02 11.58
N VAL A 199 10.91 -2.87 10.31
CA VAL A 199 11.77 -2.13 9.36
C VAL A 199 11.87 -0.65 9.71
N PHE A 200 10.79 -0.03 10.18
CA PHE A 200 10.83 1.36 10.63
C PHE A 200 11.81 1.54 11.78
N VAL A 201 11.73 0.67 12.81
CA VAL A 201 12.68 0.70 13.94
C VAL A 201 14.12 0.47 13.44
N ALA A 202 14.33 -0.48 12.53
CA ALA A 202 15.66 -0.76 11.98
C ALA A 202 16.23 0.45 11.21
N VAL A 203 15.40 1.14 10.42
CA VAL A 203 15.80 2.35 9.68
C VAL A 203 16.17 3.49 10.64
N GLN A 204 15.38 3.71 11.71
CA GLN A 204 15.69 4.73 12.72
C GLN A 204 16.98 4.40 13.46
N ALA A 205 17.13 3.15 13.90
CA ALA A 205 18.35 2.68 14.57
C ALA A 205 19.59 2.87 13.68
N TYR A 206 19.50 2.48 12.41
CA TYR A 206 20.60 2.62 11.46
C TYR A 206 20.98 4.08 11.21
N ALA A 207 19.99 4.97 11.05
CA ALA A 207 20.23 6.41 10.87
C ALA A 207 20.88 7.03 12.13
N PHE A 208 20.37 6.66 13.31
CA PHE A 208 20.96 7.08 14.60
C PHE A 208 22.42 6.62 14.74
N MET A 209 22.70 5.41 14.32
CA MET A 209 24.04 4.85 14.31
C MET A 209 24.99 5.63 13.40
N GLN A 210 24.56 5.95 12.18
CA GLN A 210 25.36 6.79 11.28
C GLN A 210 25.62 8.19 11.84
N MET A 211 24.67 8.74 12.58
CA MET A 211 24.87 10.02 13.26
C MET A 211 25.92 9.91 14.37
N LEU A 212 25.89 8.86 15.19
CA LEU A 212 26.87 8.60 16.22
C LEU A 212 28.27 8.31 15.66
N ASP A 213 28.37 7.58 14.54
CA ASP A 213 29.66 7.35 13.86
C ASP A 213 30.35 8.66 13.41
N ARG A 214 29.57 9.68 13.11
CA ARG A 214 30.09 11.02 12.78
C ARG A 214 30.55 11.82 14.01
N LEU A 215 29.98 11.53 15.17
CA LEU A 215 30.24 12.27 16.41
C LEU A 215 31.30 11.63 17.31
N ALA A 216 31.41 10.31 17.34
CA ALA A 216 32.29 9.54 18.22
C ALA A 216 33.08 8.47 17.47
N GLY A 217 34.38 8.33 17.72
CA GLY A 217 35.31 7.46 17.02
C GLY A 217 34.87 5.99 16.82
N ARG A 218 35.23 5.47 15.66
CA ARG A 218 34.65 4.31 14.95
C ARG A 218 34.69 2.90 15.59
N ALA A 219 35.55 2.60 16.53
CA ALA A 219 35.80 1.20 16.87
C ALA A 219 34.94 0.63 18.02
N ALA A 220 34.74 1.38 19.11
CA ALA A 220 33.94 0.94 20.26
C ALA A 220 32.43 1.04 19.95
N LEU A 221 32.02 2.07 19.21
CA LEU A 221 30.65 2.28 18.81
C LEU A 221 30.13 1.15 17.91
N LYS A 222 30.93 0.67 16.95
CA LYS A 222 30.49 -0.36 16.00
C LYS A 222 30.10 -1.67 16.69
N LYS A 223 30.81 -2.07 17.75
CA LYS A 223 30.44 -3.23 18.58
C LYS A 223 29.16 -3.02 19.38
N LEU A 224 29.01 -1.84 19.99
CA LEU A 224 27.80 -1.46 20.73
C LEU A 224 26.57 -1.41 19.81
N MET A 225 26.77 -0.93 18.60
CA MET A 225 25.79 -0.75 17.55
C MET A 225 25.22 -2.09 17.04
N VAL A 226 26.08 -3.03 16.67
CA VAL A 226 25.65 -4.36 16.22
C VAL A 226 24.90 -5.07 17.34
N GLY A 227 25.36 -4.91 18.59
CA GLY A 227 24.68 -5.44 19.76
C GLY A 227 23.28 -4.85 19.96
N THR A 228 23.14 -3.53 19.86
CA THR A 228 21.84 -2.85 20.04
C THR A 228 20.84 -3.22 18.95
N VAL A 229 21.27 -3.26 17.68
CA VAL A 229 20.39 -3.71 16.57
C VAL A 229 20.00 -5.17 16.74
N ALA A 230 20.93 -6.03 17.11
CA ALA A 230 20.63 -7.44 17.35
C ALA A 230 19.63 -7.61 18.51
N VAL A 231 19.77 -6.84 19.58
CA VAL A 231 18.84 -6.85 20.73
C VAL A 231 17.45 -6.34 20.32
N VAL A 232 17.37 -5.25 19.56
CA VAL A 232 16.09 -4.71 19.09
C VAL A 232 15.39 -5.69 18.14
N VAL A 233 16.13 -6.28 17.19
CA VAL A 233 15.58 -7.29 16.27
C VAL A 233 15.13 -8.53 17.04
N ALA A 234 15.92 -8.99 18.02
CA ALA A 234 15.56 -10.13 18.86
C ALA A 234 14.33 -9.81 19.74
N ALA A 235 14.24 -8.61 20.30
CA ALA A 235 13.09 -8.18 21.10
C ALA A 235 11.80 -8.09 20.26
N VAL A 236 11.88 -7.55 19.05
CA VAL A 236 10.75 -7.51 18.11
C VAL A 236 10.34 -8.91 17.69
N ALA A 237 11.29 -9.78 17.36
CA ALA A 237 11.01 -11.17 17.02
C ALA A 237 10.39 -11.93 18.19
N ALA A 238 10.90 -11.75 19.43
CA ALA A 238 10.35 -12.35 20.63
C ALA A 238 8.94 -11.83 20.95
N TYR A 239 8.70 -10.53 20.75
CA TYR A 239 7.37 -9.93 20.89
C TYR A 239 6.38 -10.54 19.91
N LEU A 240 6.75 -10.64 18.62
CA LEU A 240 5.91 -11.22 17.58
C LEU A 240 5.62 -12.71 17.85
N LEU A 241 6.63 -13.50 18.25
CA LEU A 241 6.46 -14.89 18.64
C LEU A 241 5.53 -15.05 19.87
N ASN A 242 5.71 -14.22 20.88
CA ASN A 242 4.87 -14.25 22.09
C ASN A 242 3.42 -13.83 21.78
N ALA A 243 3.23 -12.83 20.95
CA ALA A 243 1.93 -12.36 20.52
C ALA A 243 1.22 -13.40 19.61
N GLN A 244 1.97 -14.15 18.82
CA GLN A 244 1.46 -15.25 18.02
C GLN A 244 1.07 -16.46 18.89
N LEU A 245 1.89 -16.82 19.87
CA LEU A 245 1.61 -17.88 20.83
C LEU A 245 0.39 -17.58 21.71
N LYS A 246 0.17 -16.32 22.06
CA LYS A 246 -1.01 -15.87 22.82
C LYS A 246 -2.28 -15.70 21.96
N GLY A 247 -2.21 -15.96 20.65
CA GLY A 247 -3.35 -15.77 19.75
C GLY A 247 -3.81 -14.32 19.61
N SER A 248 -3.00 -13.35 20.09
CA SER A 248 -3.33 -11.92 20.02
C SER A 248 -3.14 -11.34 18.62
N ILE A 249 -2.40 -12.03 17.76
CA ILE A 249 -2.16 -11.63 16.38
C ILE A 249 -3.13 -12.42 15.50
N GLN A 250 -4.06 -11.71 14.87
CA GLN A 250 -4.97 -12.31 13.90
C GLN A 250 -4.33 -12.24 12.50
N TRP A 251 -4.16 -13.39 11.88
CA TRP A 251 -3.81 -13.46 10.46
C TRP A 251 -5.10 -13.32 9.65
N SER A 252 -5.14 -12.39 8.70
CA SER A 252 -6.33 -12.17 7.87
C SER A 252 -6.59 -13.30 6.86
N GLY A 253 -5.71 -14.26 6.76
CA GLY A 253 -5.75 -15.33 5.77
C GLY A 253 -5.40 -14.90 4.34
N ARG A 254 -5.35 -13.59 4.06
CA ARG A 254 -5.04 -13.06 2.73
C ARG A 254 -3.56 -13.20 2.37
N SER A 255 -2.65 -13.09 3.32
CA SER A 255 -1.22 -13.36 3.13
C SER A 255 -0.94 -14.84 2.88
N LEU A 256 -1.74 -15.73 3.45
CA LEU A 256 -1.63 -17.17 3.20
C LEU A 256 -2.10 -17.54 1.79
N THR A 257 -3.05 -16.82 1.22
CA THR A 257 -3.48 -17.02 -0.18
C THR A 257 -2.41 -16.63 -1.20
N LEU A 258 -1.47 -15.77 -0.83
CA LEU A 258 -0.29 -15.45 -1.66
C LEU A 258 0.69 -16.64 -1.77
N LEU A 259 0.77 -17.44 -0.69
CA LEU A 259 1.64 -18.63 -0.64
C LEU A 259 0.94 -19.88 -1.20
N ASP A 260 -0.36 -20.02 -0.94
CA ASP A 260 -1.19 -21.10 -1.46
C ASP A 260 -2.50 -20.53 -2.04
N PRO A 261 -2.61 -20.44 -3.39
CA PRO A 261 -3.82 -19.91 -4.04
C PRO A 261 -5.10 -20.67 -3.68
N THR A 262 -4.97 -21.96 -3.28
CA THR A 262 -6.12 -22.78 -2.91
C THR A 262 -6.56 -22.58 -1.46
N TYR A 263 -5.81 -21.84 -0.64
CA TYR A 263 -6.12 -21.61 0.77
C TYR A 263 -7.46 -20.90 0.95
N ALA A 264 -7.72 -19.87 0.15
CA ALA A 264 -8.95 -19.10 0.23
C ALA A 264 -10.20 -19.97 -0.05
N SER A 265 -10.13 -20.83 -1.05
CA SER A 265 -11.24 -21.73 -1.41
C SER A 265 -11.51 -22.82 -0.36
N LYS A 266 -10.49 -23.22 0.41
CA LYS A 266 -10.61 -24.28 1.42
C LYS A 266 -11.01 -23.76 2.81
N PHE A 267 -10.52 -22.60 3.21
CA PHE A 267 -10.59 -22.13 4.59
C PHE A 267 -11.41 -20.87 4.80
N ILE A 268 -11.76 -20.14 3.75
CA ILE A 268 -12.60 -18.94 3.85
C ILE A 268 -14.00 -19.28 3.31
N PRO A 269 -15.01 -19.49 4.19
CA PRO A 269 -16.33 -19.97 3.76
C PRO A 269 -17.03 -19.05 2.76
N ILE A 270 -16.81 -17.74 2.86
CA ILE A 270 -17.42 -16.76 1.95
C ILE A 270 -16.84 -16.89 0.53
N ILE A 271 -15.53 -17.15 0.40
CA ILE A 271 -14.89 -17.35 -0.91
C ILE A 271 -15.19 -18.74 -1.46
N ALA A 272 -15.30 -19.73 -0.59
CA ALA A 272 -15.70 -21.09 -0.99
C ALA A 272 -17.15 -21.17 -1.50
N SER A 273 -18.03 -20.26 -1.03
CA SER A 273 -19.44 -20.22 -1.44
C SER A 273 -19.69 -19.36 -2.69
N VAL A 274 -18.79 -18.45 -3.01
CA VAL A 274 -18.83 -17.62 -4.22
C VAL A 274 -17.85 -18.21 -5.21
N SER A 275 -18.36 -18.96 -6.18
CA SER A 275 -17.58 -19.53 -7.28
C SER A 275 -17.10 -18.41 -8.21
N GLU A 276 -16.13 -17.63 -7.77
CA GLU A 276 -15.32 -16.78 -8.64
C GLU A 276 -14.23 -17.68 -9.27
N HIS A 277 -14.60 -18.36 -10.33
CA HIS A 277 -13.71 -19.11 -11.20
C HIS A 277 -13.39 -18.29 -12.44
#